data_d0a945775aef4bcbb18c34c79fffc29e
#
_entry.id   d0a945775aef4bcbb18c34c79fffc29e
#
_cell.length_a   1.000
_cell.length_b   1.000
_cell.length_c   1.000
_cell.angle_alpha   90.00
_cell.angle_beta   90.00
_cell.angle_gamma   90.00
#
_symmetry.space_group_name_H-M   'P 1'
#
loop_
_entity.id
_entity.type
_entity.pdbx_description
1 polymer ?
#
loop_
_entity_poly.entity_id
_entity_poly.type
_entity_poly.pdbx_seq_one_letter_code
_entity_poly.pdbx_strand_id
1 'polypeptide(L)'
;MINNEGEKNLSVDVGRDNNLNFYVRKMNYQGSLMINICDKELLGINIVSDSLNINITNDFFNELANEKEISTLLKRCSIANLIGKRVVEKTLSLGLAKRDSIKIVSDIPFLMIFKFNNNY
;
A
#
# COMPACT_ATOMS: atom_id res chain seq x y z
N MET A 1 -37.03 -1.88 10.56
CA MET A 1 -36.27 -2.03 10.15
C MET A 1 -35.90 -1.87 9.64
N ILE A 2 -35.83 -1.44 9.99
CA ILE A 2 -34.94 -1.45 9.60
C ILE A 2 -34.47 -1.31 9.03
N ASN A 3 -34.40 -0.94 9.43
CA ASN A 3 -33.35 -0.99 8.96
C ASN A 3 -32.94 -0.81 8.31
N ASN A 4 -33.13 -0.50 8.74
CA ASN A 4 -32.24 -0.57 8.18
C ASN A 4 -31.89 -0.20 7.51
N GLU A 5 -31.94 0.10 7.94
CA GLU A 5 -31.18 0.09 7.41
C GLU A 5 -30.72 0.35 6.82
N GLY A 6 -31.32 0.59 7.21
CA GLY A 6 -30.48 0.42 6.86
C GLY A 6 -30.09 0.65 6.25
N GLU A 7 -30.14 0.86 6.78
CA GLU A 7 -29.37 0.63 6.34
C GLU A 7 -28.92 0.89 5.55
N LYS A 8 -29.23 1.24 5.85
CA LYS A 8 -28.37 1.18 5.29
C LYS A 8 -27.79 1.52 4.62
N ASN A 9 -27.84 1.93 5.00
CA ASN A 9 -26.83 1.90 4.45
C ASN A 9 -26.33 2.07 3.89
N LEU A 10 -26.60 2.24 4.20
CA LEU A 10 -25.76 2.08 3.73
C LEU A 10 -25.47 2.18 2.81
N SER A 11 -25.61 2.49 2.92
CA SER A 11 -24.90 2.41 2.10
C SER A 11 -24.55 2.79 1.30
N VAL A 12 -24.51 3.29 1.50
CA VAL A 12 -23.90 3.67 0.90
C VAL A 12 -23.04 3.89 0.37
N ASP A 13 -22.81 4.28 0.36
CA ASP A 13 -21.59 4.33 -0.10
C ASP A 13 -20.90 3.37 0.18
N VAL A 14 -21.32 2.99 0.29
CA VAL A 14 -21.09 1.74 0.78
C VAL A 14 -20.21 0.89 -0.05
N GLY A 15 -20.40 0.82 -1.34
CA GLY A 15 -19.62 -0.02 -2.21
C GLY A 15 -18.13 0.28 -2.17
N ARG A 16 -17.76 1.51 -1.99
CA ARG A 16 -16.35 1.83 -2.01
C ARG A 16 -15.61 1.28 -0.78
N ASP A 17 -16.32 1.13 0.34
CA ASP A 17 -15.71 0.61 1.55
C ASP A 17 -15.34 -0.84 1.42
N ASN A 18 -16.02 -1.56 0.53
CA ASN A 18 -15.77 -2.97 0.32
C ASN A 18 -14.45 -3.24 -0.40
N ASN A 19 -13.81 -2.18 -0.89
CA ASN A 19 -12.59 -2.33 -1.68
C ASN A 19 -11.35 -1.82 -0.97
N LEU A 20 -11.37 -1.83 0.35
CA LEU A 20 -10.23 -1.43 1.15
C LEU A 20 -9.26 -2.61 1.27
N ASN A 21 -8.43 -2.78 0.27
CA ASN A 21 -7.58 -3.97 0.13
C ASN A 21 -6.12 -3.73 0.51
N PHE A 22 -5.80 -2.56 0.99
CA PHE A 22 -4.43 -2.19 1.30
C PHE A 22 -4.36 -1.45 2.63
N TYR A 23 -3.20 -1.54 3.27
CA TYR A 23 -2.87 -0.67 4.38
C TYR A 23 -1.78 0.28 3.93
N VAL A 24 -1.86 1.52 4.41
CA VAL A 24 -0.95 2.57 3.98
C VAL A 24 -0.51 3.38 5.19
N ARG A 25 0.70 3.90 5.13
CA ARG A 25 1.15 4.95 6.03
C ARG A 25 1.76 6.06 5.20
N LYS A 26 1.32 7.29 5.45
CA LYS A 26 1.81 8.46 4.75
C LYS A 26 2.69 9.27 5.68
N MET A 27 3.85 9.66 5.20
CA MET A 27 4.79 10.45 5.98
C MET A 27 5.23 11.63 5.12
N ASN A 28 5.22 12.81 5.72
CA ASN A 28 5.69 14.01 5.03
C ASN A 28 7.01 14.42 5.65
N TYR A 29 8.03 14.51 4.84
CA TYR A 29 9.34 14.89 5.33
C TYR A 29 9.92 15.95 4.40
N GLN A 30 10.08 17.16 4.91
CA GLN A 30 10.65 18.29 4.16
C GLN A 30 9.97 18.48 2.81
N GLY A 31 8.63 18.38 2.80
CA GLY A 31 7.85 18.57 1.60
C GLY A 31 7.75 17.38 0.69
N SER A 32 8.42 16.28 1.01
CA SER A 32 8.36 15.04 0.22
C SER A 32 7.40 14.07 0.85
N LEU A 33 6.56 13.48 0.02
CA LEU A 33 5.64 12.45 0.47
C LEU A 33 6.31 11.08 0.39
N MET A 34 6.39 10.42 1.53
CA MET A 34 6.89 9.05 1.62
C MET A 34 5.73 8.16 2.04
N ILE A 35 5.61 7.00 1.42
CA ILE A 35 4.51 6.10 1.73
C ILE A 35 5.01 4.67 1.92
N ASN A 36 4.34 3.95 2.82
CA ASN A 36 4.46 2.50 2.93
C ASN A 36 3.10 1.93 2.58
N ILE A 37 3.07 0.93 1.72
CA ILE A 37 1.83 0.25 1.35
C ILE A 37 2.05 -1.25 1.41
N CYS A 38 1.10 -1.97 2.01
CA CYS A 38 1.13 -3.43 1.94
C CYS A 38 -0.26 -3.96 1.59
N ASP A 39 -0.28 -5.15 1.02
CA ASP A 39 -1.53 -5.87 0.82
C ASP A 39 -2.17 -6.12 2.18
N LYS A 40 -3.49 -5.98 2.25
CA LYS A 40 -4.22 -6.00 3.51
C LYS A 40 -3.93 -7.23 4.37
N GLU A 41 -3.88 -8.39 3.74
CA GLU A 41 -3.72 -9.65 4.47
C GLU A 41 -2.34 -9.83 5.07
N LEU A 42 -1.37 -8.99 4.72
CA LEU A 42 -0.02 -9.12 5.25
C LEU A 42 0.19 -8.42 6.57
N LEU A 43 -0.77 -7.58 6.98
CA LEU A 43 -0.64 -6.89 8.27
C LEU A 43 -0.64 -7.93 9.40
N GLY A 44 0.34 -7.83 10.28
CA GLY A 44 0.48 -8.77 11.38
C GLY A 44 1.38 -9.96 11.10
N ILE A 45 1.83 -10.11 9.85
CA ILE A 45 2.68 -11.24 9.48
C ILE A 45 4.13 -10.94 9.83
N ASN A 46 4.82 -11.97 10.31
CA ASN A 46 6.25 -11.91 10.57
C ASN A 46 6.96 -12.69 9.47
N ILE A 47 7.83 -12.00 8.73
CA ILE A 47 8.56 -12.61 7.63
C ILE A 47 9.99 -12.86 8.08
N VAL A 48 10.39 -14.13 8.08
CA VAL A 48 11.72 -14.54 8.52
C VAL A 48 12.44 -15.21 7.36
N SER A 49 13.65 -14.77 7.07
CA SER A 49 14.47 -15.36 6.03
C SER A 49 15.94 -15.10 6.38
N ASP A 50 16.71 -16.14 6.53
CA ASP A 50 18.15 -16.05 6.84
C ASP A 50 18.41 -15.02 7.95
N SER A 51 18.98 -13.88 7.58
CA SER A 51 19.29 -12.82 8.56
C SER A 51 18.23 -11.74 8.63
N LEU A 52 17.09 -11.95 7.96
CA LEU A 52 16.06 -10.94 7.85
C LEU A 52 14.84 -11.33 8.68
N ASN A 53 14.35 -10.40 9.48
CA ASN A 53 13.16 -10.61 10.30
C ASN A 53 12.33 -9.34 10.21
N ILE A 54 11.23 -9.41 9.47
CA ILE A 54 10.39 -8.24 9.22
C ILE A 54 9.01 -8.48 9.81
N ASN A 55 8.60 -7.59 10.70
CA ASN A 55 7.25 -7.59 11.26
C ASN A 55 6.43 -6.51 10.56
N ILE A 56 5.34 -6.92 9.94
CA ILE A 56 4.44 -5.98 9.27
C ILE A 56 3.40 -5.53 10.28
N THR A 57 3.63 -4.37 10.89
CA THR A 57 2.86 -3.92 12.04
C THR A 57 2.12 -2.62 11.75
N ASN A 58 1.20 -2.27 12.65
CA ASN A 58 0.46 -1.01 12.59
C ASN A 58 1.36 0.22 12.63
N ASP A 59 2.57 0.09 13.13
CA ASP A 59 3.49 1.22 13.19
C ASP A 59 3.90 1.68 11.80
N PHE A 60 3.89 0.77 10.84
CA PHE A 60 4.30 1.08 9.47
C PHE A 60 3.13 1.15 8.50
N PHE A 61 1.94 0.69 8.91
CA PHE A 61 0.77 0.62 8.03
C PHE A 61 -0.46 0.83 8.87
N ASN A 62 -1.00 2.03 8.87
CA ASN A 62 -2.04 2.39 9.84
C ASN A 62 -3.39 2.84 9.26
N GLU A 63 -3.50 2.95 7.95
CA GLU A 63 -4.74 3.36 7.32
C GLU A 63 -5.15 2.38 6.24
N LEU A 64 -6.42 2.05 6.19
CA LEU A 64 -6.94 1.25 5.09
C LEU A 64 -7.11 2.14 3.85
N ALA A 65 -6.87 1.57 2.69
CA ALA A 65 -6.99 2.31 1.44
C ALA A 65 -7.49 1.39 0.33
N ASN A 66 -8.18 2.00 -0.63
CA ASN A 66 -8.63 1.27 -1.81
C ASN A 66 -7.64 1.47 -2.96
N GLU A 67 -7.90 0.75 -4.05
CA GLU A 67 -6.99 0.75 -5.19
C GLU A 67 -6.84 2.12 -5.82
N LYS A 68 -7.91 2.87 -5.87
CA LYS A 68 -7.87 4.22 -6.44
C LYS A 68 -6.98 5.14 -5.60
N GLU A 69 -7.11 5.04 -4.29
CA GLU A 69 -6.32 5.86 -3.37
C GLU A 69 -4.84 5.55 -3.48
N ILE A 70 -4.47 4.26 -3.52
CA ILE A 70 -3.06 3.94 -3.64
C ILE A 70 -2.49 4.32 -5.00
N SER A 71 -3.29 4.27 -6.05
CA SER A 71 -2.84 4.73 -7.37
C SER A 71 -2.45 6.20 -7.32
N THR A 72 -3.28 7.01 -6.69
CA THR A 72 -3.00 8.44 -6.53
C THR A 72 -1.74 8.67 -5.70
N LEU A 73 -1.62 7.95 -4.59
CA LEU A 73 -0.45 8.09 -3.72
C LEU A 73 0.84 7.65 -4.42
N LEU A 74 0.79 6.55 -5.16
CA LEU A 74 1.96 6.07 -5.88
C LEU A 74 2.43 7.06 -6.93
N LYS A 75 1.51 7.76 -7.57
CA LYS A 75 1.87 8.76 -8.57
C LYS A 75 2.46 10.02 -7.94
N ARG A 76 2.06 10.34 -6.72
CA ARG A 76 2.47 11.57 -6.04
C ARG A 76 3.69 11.43 -5.15
N CYS A 77 3.98 10.24 -4.68
CA CYS A 77 5.03 10.05 -3.68
C CYS A 77 6.42 10.29 -4.25
N SER A 78 7.35 10.60 -3.37
CA SER A 78 8.78 10.65 -3.69
C SER A 78 9.46 9.32 -3.42
N ILE A 79 9.02 8.66 -2.35
CA ILE A 79 9.56 7.36 -1.95
C ILE A 79 8.39 6.46 -1.56
N ALA A 80 8.43 5.21 -1.99
CA ALA A 80 7.44 4.24 -1.59
C ALA A 80 8.10 2.92 -1.23
N ASN A 81 7.67 2.33 -0.12
CA ASN A 81 8.02 0.97 0.27
C ASN A 81 6.78 0.12 0.12
N LEU A 82 6.87 -0.92 -0.71
CA LEU A 82 5.71 -1.69 -1.12
C LEU A 82 5.92 -3.16 -0.80
N ILE A 83 4.95 -3.79 -0.15
CA ILE A 83 5.04 -5.19 0.24
C ILE A 83 3.77 -5.90 -0.16
N GLY A 84 3.89 -6.93 -1.00
CA GLY A 84 2.76 -7.76 -1.39
C GLY A 84 2.54 -7.79 -2.89
N LYS A 85 1.92 -8.87 -3.34
CA LYS A 85 1.74 -9.10 -4.77
C LYS A 85 0.88 -8.04 -5.45
N ARG A 86 -0.23 -7.67 -4.79
CA ARG A 86 -1.18 -6.75 -5.44
C ARG A 86 -0.63 -5.35 -5.55
N VAL A 87 -0.03 -4.83 -4.48
CA VAL A 87 0.51 -3.46 -4.54
C VAL A 87 1.70 -3.40 -5.48
N VAL A 88 2.54 -4.44 -5.51
CA VAL A 88 3.69 -4.48 -6.41
C VAL A 88 3.23 -4.53 -7.86
N GLU A 89 2.27 -5.42 -8.18
CA GLU A 89 1.74 -5.50 -9.56
C GLU A 89 1.06 -4.20 -9.98
N LYS A 90 0.35 -3.57 -9.07
CA LYS A 90 -0.27 -2.26 -9.36
C LYS A 90 0.80 -1.24 -9.74
N THR A 91 1.88 -1.22 -8.99
CA THR A 91 2.98 -0.28 -9.24
C THR A 91 3.61 -0.52 -10.59
N LEU A 92 3.82 -1.79 -10.95
CA LEU A 92 4.33 -2.12 -12.28
C LEU A 92 3.37 -1.69 -13.38
N SER A 93 2.08 -1.91 -13.17
CA SER A 93 1.07 -1.55 -14.16
C SER A 93 1.00 -0.05 -14.40
N LEU A 94 1.38 0.74 -13.40
CA LEU A 94 1.42 2.20 -13.54
C LEU A 94 2.73 2.68 -14.19
N GLY A 95 3.63 1.76 -14.52
CA GLY A 95 4.89 2.11 -15.15
C GLY A 95 5.90 2.75 -14.22
N LEU A 96 5.72 2.60 -12.91
CA LEU A 96 6.57 3.28 -11.93
C LEU A 96 7.80 2.48 -11.53
N ALA A 97 7.87 1.21 -11.91
CA ALA A 97 9.02 0.36 -11.62
C ALA A 97 9.07 -0.79 -12.60
N LYS A 98 10.21 -1.46 -12.65
CA LYS A 98 10.42 -2.61 -13.51
C LYS A 98 10.45 -3.88 -12.68
N ARG A 99 10.09 -4.99 -13.31
CA ARG A 99 9.97 -6.27 -12.61
C ARG A 99 11.29 -6.73 -11.99
N ASP A 100 12.41 -6.40 -12.60
CA ASP A 100 13.71 -6.82 -12.06
C ASP A 100 14.15 -6.02 -10.83
N SER A 101 13.38 -4.99 -10.45
CA SER A 101 13.60 -4.28 -9.20
C SER A 101 12.95 -4.96 -7.99
N ILE A 102 12.13 -5.97 -8.23
CA ILE A 102 11.41 -6.66 -7.17
C ILE A 102 12.34 -7.62 -6.44
N LYS A 103 12.28 -7.59 -5.11
CA LYS A 103 12.99 -8.55 -4.28
C LYS A 103 11.96 -9.49 -3.65
N ILE A 104 12.18 -10.78 -3.77
CA ILE A 104 11.27 -11.78 -3.18
C ILE A 104 11.89 -12.29 -1.88
N VAL A 105 11.11 -12.21 -0.79
CA VAL A 105 11.52 -12.73 0.51
C VAL A 105 10.38 -13.60 1.02
N SER A 106 10.63 -14.87 1.23
CA SER A 106 9.62 -15.85 1.69
C SER A 106 8.36 -15.78 0.80
N ASP A 107 8.57 -15.77 -0.51
CA ASP A 107 7.52 -15.72 -1.53
C ASP A 107 6.71 -14.42 -1.55
N ILE A 108 7.13 -13.42 -0.79
CA ILE A 108 6.44 -12.12 -0.76
C ILE A 108 7.30 -11.11 -1.50
N PRO A 109 6.74 -10.41 -2.49
CA PRO A 109 7.50 -9.40 -3.22
C PRO A 109 7.60 -8.10 -2.44
N PHE A 110 8.79 -7.53 -2.48
CA PHE A 110 9.11 -6.23 -1.90
C PHE A 110 9.61 -5.34 -3.02
N LEU A 111 9.19 -4.09 -3.00
CA LEU A 111 9.62 -3.13 -4.01
C LEU A 111 9.79 -1.76 -3.36
N MET A 112 10.88 -1.09 -3.66
CA MET A 112 11.10 0.28 -3.21
C MET A 112 11.19 1.17 -4.43
N ILE A 113 10.52 2.31 -4.37
CA ILE A 113 10.55 3.30 -5.44
C ILE A 113 11.17 4.58 -4.92
N PHE A 114 12.08 5.13 -5.71
CA PHE A 114 12.61 6.47 -5.52
C PHE A 114 12.30 7.27 -6.76
N LYS A 115 11.73 8.44 -6.58
CA LYS A 115 11.51 9.36 -7.69
C LYS A 115 12.35 10.59 -7.45
N PHE A 116 13.22 10.86 -8.39
CA PHE A 116 14.06 12.05 -8.31
C PHE A 116 13.36 13.21 -8.97
N ASN A 117 13.40 14.32 -8.29
CA ASN A 117 12.86 15.56 -8.83
C ASN A 117 14.00 16.36 -9.41
N ASN A 118 14.00 16.53 -10.72
CA ASN A 118 15.07 17.23 -11.41
C ASN A 118 14.73 18.67 -11.73
N ASN A 119 13.84 19.25 -10.94
CA ASN A 119 13.47 20.65 -11.13
C ASN A 119 14.46 21.55 -10.44
N TYR A 120 15.46 21.92 -11.15
CA TYR A 120 16.40 22.94 -10.67
C TYR A 120 17.31 23.38 -11.77
#